data_6f63c94a8a2decfdb4173ef7da65353b
#
_entry.id   6f63c94a8a2decfdb4173ef7da65353b
#
_cell.length_a   1.000
_cell.length_b   1.000
_cell.length_c   1.000
_cell.angle_alpha   90.00
_cell.angle_beta   90.00
_cell.angle_gamma   90.00
#
_symmetry.space_group_name_H-M   'P 1'
#
loop_
_entity.id
_entity.type
_entity.pdbx_description
1 polymer ?
#
loop_
_entity_poly.entity_id
_entity_poly.type
_entity_poly.pdbx_seq_one_letter_code
_entity_poly.pdbx_strand_id
1 'polypeptide(L)'
;PQVADDILSRGDADMVSMARPFLADAELLSKAQSGRADEINTCIGCNQACLDQIFVGKVTSCLVNPRACHETKMPILPAVQKKNLAVVGAGPAGLAFAINAAARGHQVTLFDAHSEIGGQFNIAKQIPGKEEFYETLRYYRRMIEVTGVTLKLNHTVTADQLQAFDETILASGIVPRTPPIDGIDHPKVRSEERRV
;
A
#
# COMPACT_ATOMS: atom_id res chain seq x y z
N PRO A 1 15.19 -4.82 -8.44
CA PRO A 1 15.99 -5.76 -9.29
C PRO A 1 17.15 -5.05 -9.97
N GLN A 2 16.98 -3.82 -10.47
CA GLN A 2 17.98 -3.11 -11.28
C GLN A 2 19.38 -3.07 -10.64
N VAL A 3 19.48 -2.70 -9.37
CA VAL A 3 20.78 -2.66 -8.65
C VAL A 3 21.47 -4.04 -8.64
N ALA A 4 20.69 -5.12 -8.48
CA ALA A 4 21.24 -6.49 -8.52
C ALA A 4 21.76 -6.84 -9.92
N ASP A 5 21.00 -6.51 -10.97
CA ASP A 5 21.41 -6.71 -12.35
C ASP A 5 22.67 -5.91 -12.70
N ASP A 6 22.76 -4.66 -12.24
CA ASP A 6 23.92 -3.80 -12.44
C ASP A 6 25.19 -4.37 -11.77
N ILE A 7 25.08 -4.90 -10.55
CA ILE A 7 26.19 -5.56 -9.83
C ILE A 7 26.68 -6.79 -10.60
N LEU A 8 25.76 -7.65 -11.02
CA LEU A 8 26.10 -8.87 -11.77
C LEU A 8 26.68 -8.53 -13.15
N SER A 9 26.10 -7.58 -13.85
CA SER A 9 26.54 -7.17 -15.20
C SER A 9 27.95 -6.57 -15.23
N ARG A 10 28.33 -5.86 -14.14
CA ARG A 10 29.69 -5.33 -14.00
C ARG A 10 30.72 -6.37 -13.53
N GLY A 11 30.27 -7.56 -13.12
CA GLY A 11 31.13 -8.57 -12.54
C GLY A 11 31.62 -8.23 -11.13
N ASP A 12 30.92 -7.35 -10.42
CA ASP A 12 31.27 -6.95 -9.05
C ASP A 12 30.96 -8.09 -8.04
N ALA A 13 30.08 -9.02 -8.42
CA ALA A 13 29.76 -10.23 -7.68
C ALA A 13 29.22 -11.32 -8.62
N ASP A 14 29.32 -12.58 -8.22
CA ASP A 14 28.76 -13.74 -8.95
C ASP A 14 27.29 -13.97 -8.55
N MET A 15 26.87 -13.47 -7.41
CA MET A 15 25.53 -13.67 -6.88
C MET A 15 25.11 -12.49 -5.96
N VAL A 16 23.83 -12.13 -6.01
CA VAL A 16 23.23 -11.15 -5.10
C VAL A 16 22.19 -11.83 -4.22
N SER A 17 22.34 -11.71 -2.89
CA SER A 17 21.40 -12.24 -1.91
C SER A 17 20.52 -11.13 -1.35
N MET A 18 19.21 -11.39 -1.23
CA MET A 18 18.23 -10.46 -0.69
C MET A 18 17.28 -11.20 0.26
N ALA A 19 16.93 -10.60 1.39
CA ALA A 19 15.98 -11.19 2.36
C ALA A 19 14.65 -10.43 2.37
N ARG A 20 14.62 -9.20 2.87
CA ARG A 20 13.40 -8.41 3.02
C ARG A 20 12.63 -8.10 1.71
N PRO A 21 13.28 -7.93 0.55
CA PRO A 21 12.58 -7.80 -0.71
C PRO A 21 11.66 -8.98 -1.03
N PHE A 22 12.06 -10.21 -0.70
CA PHE A 22 11.22 -11.40 -0.89
C PHE A 22 10.07 -11.51 0.11
N LEU A 23 10.20 -10.93 1.30
CA LEU A 23 9.07 -10.78 2.21
C LEU A 23 8.05 -9.77 1.67
N ALA A 24 8.52 -8.67 1.10
CA ALA A 24 7.65 -7.66 0.51
C ALA A 24 6.95 -8.19 -0.76
N ASP A 25 7.65 -8.97 -1.58
CA ASP A 25 7.11 -9.57 -2.80
C ASP A 25 7.71 -10.93 -3.08
N ALA A 26 6.96 -11.99 -2.83
CA ALA A 26 7.39 -13.37 -3.08
C ALA A 26 7.63 -13.66 -4.58
N GLU A 27 7.00 -12.89 -5.48
CA GLU A 27 7.11 -13.02 -6.93
C GLU A 27 8.17 -12.09 -7.55
N LEU A 28 9.03 -11.47 -6.75
CA LEU A 28 10.01 -10.48 -7.18
C LEU A 28 10.81 -10.94 -8.40
N LEU A 29 11.37 -12.14 -8.37
CA LEU A 29 12.18 -12.66 -9.48
C LEU A 29 11.36 -12.96 -10.72
N SER A 30 10.19 -13.59 -10.58
CA SER A 30 9.33 -13.91 -11.72
C SER A 30 8.80 -12.65 -12.40
N LYS A 31 8.47 -11.61 -11.62
CA LYS A 31 8.09 -10.30 -12.15
C LYS A 31 9.24 -9.61 -12.88
N ALA A 32 10.44 -9.61 -12.28
CA ALA A 32 11.63 -9.06 -12.91
C ALA A 32 11.96 -9.75 -14.23
N GLN A 33 11.98 -11.08 -14.27
CA GLN A 33 12.25 -11.86 -15.48
C GLN A 33 11.21 -11.65 -16.59
N SER A 34 9.95 -11.38 -16.21
CA SER A 34 8.85 -11.15 -17.16
C SER A 34 8.74 -9.70 -17.63
N GLY A 35 9.66 -8.82 -17.26
CA GLY A 35 9.60 -7.40 -17.60
C GLY A 35 8.51 -6.62 -16.83
N ARG A 36 7.98 -7.18 -15.71
CA ARG A 36 6.95 -6.59 -14.85
C ARG A 36 7.53 -5.99 -13.57
N ALA A 37 8.69 -5.37 -13.66
CA ALA A 37 9.38 -4.77 -12.51
C ALA A 37 8.56 -3.67 -11.83
N ASP A 38 7.69 -3.00 -12.59
CA ASP A 38 6.73 -2.01 -12.11
C ASP A 38 5.60 -2.59 -11.23
N GLU A 39 5.41 -3.91 -11.24
CA GLU A 39 4.46 -4.63 -10.40
C GLU A 39 5.08 -5.17 -9.10
N ILE A 40 6.38 -4.95 -8.88
CA ILE A 40 7.06 -5.40 -7.66
C ILE A 40 6.69 -4.50 -6.47
N ASN A 41 6.23 -5.14 -5.38
CA ASN A 41 6.01 -4.47 -4.11
C ASN A 41 7.33 -4.30 -3.37
N THR A 42 7.77 -3.05 -3.22
CA THR A 42 9.11 -2.75 -2.69
C THR A 42 9.12 -2.71 -1.17
N CYS A 43 10.14 -3.29 -0.54
CA CYS A 43 10.38 -3.17 0.89
C CYS A 43 10.66 -1.71 1.28
N ILE A 44 9.91 -1.16 2.23
CA ILE A 44 10.02 0.23 2.70
C ILE A 44 11.01 0.43 3.86
N GLY A 45 11.81 -0.56 4.19
CA GLY A 45 12.84 -0.45 5.24
C GLY A 45 12.32 -0.26 6.67
N CYS A 46 11.02 -0.48 6.95
CA CYS A 46 10.37 -0.13 8.22
C CYS A 46 10.72 -1.05 9.40
N ASN A 47 11.16 -2.29 9.16
CA ASN A 47 11.49 -3.34 10.13
C ASN A 47 10.33 -3.80 11.06
N GLN A 48 9.17 -3.17 11.04
CA GLN A 48 8.09 -3.32 12.04
C GLN A 48 7.48 -4.73 12.09
N ALA A 49 7.11 -5.32 10.94
CA ALA A 49 6.47 -6.63 10.92
C ALA A 49 7.45 -7.78 10.65
N CYS A 50 8.70 -7.50 10.35
CA CYS A 50 9.74 -8.50 10.14
C CYS A 50 10.68 -8.58 11.36
N LEU A 51 11.64 -7.67 11.49
CA LEU A 51 12.66 -7.75 12.53
C LEU A 51 12.07 -7.64 13.95
N ASP A 52 11.13 -6.74 14.20
CA ASP A 52 10.50 -6.57 15.51
C ASP A 52 9.78 -7.86 15.96
N GLN A 53 9.18 -8.61 15.04
CA GLN A 53 8.54 -9.89 15.35
C GLN A 53 9.57 -10.98 15.67
N ILE A 54 10.68 -11.06 14.90
CA ILE A 54 11.74 -12.04 15.13
C ILE A 54 12.37 -11.88 16.51
N PHE A 55 12.67 -10.65 16.91
CA PHE A 55 13.31 -10.38 18.20
C PHE A 55 12.44 -10.70 19.42
N VAL A 56 11.14 -10.82 19.25
CA VAL A 56 10.21 -11.26 20.31
C VAL A 56 9.72 -12.69 20.12
N GLY A 57 10.36 -13.47 19.25
CA GLY A 57 10.06 -14.89 19.02
C GLY A 57 8.73 -15.16 18.33
N LYS A 58 8.18 -14.19 17.59
CA LYS A 58 6.94 -14.32 16.81
C LYS A 58 7.21 -14.66 15.35
N VAL A 59 6.21 -15.19 14.68
CA VAL A 59 6.27 -15.41 13.23
C VAL A 59 6.40 -14.08 12.54
N THR A 60 7.40 -13.98 11.66
CA THR A 60 7.64 -12.80 10.85
C THR A 60 6.52 -12.56 9.84
N SER A 61 6.35 -11.30 9.42
CA SER A 61 5.48 -10.89 8.33
C SER A 61 6.09 -9.66 7.66
N CYS A 62 5.34 -8.96 6.84
CA CYS A 62 5.78 -7.71 6.21
C CYS A 62 4.66 -6.67 6.25
N LEU A 63 4.98 -5.42 6.59
CA LEU A 63 3.99 -4.35 6.69
C LEU A 63 3.30 -4.05 5.34
N VAL A 64 4.05 -4.12 4.25
CA VAL A 64 3.51 -3.92 2.89
C VAL A 64 2.98 -5.21 2.25
N ASN A 65 3.23 -6.37 2.88
CA ASN A 65 2.71 -7.67 2.45
C ASN A 65 2.33 -8.52 3.68
N PRO A 66 1.16 -8.33 4.27
CA PRO A 66 0.74 -9.07 5.47
C PRO A 66 0.60 -10.59 5.24
N ARG A 67 0.60 -11.04 4.00
CA ARG A 67 0.60 -12.48 3.64
C ARG A 67 1.97 -13.13 3.79
N ALA A 68 3.07 -12.37 3.85
CA ALA A 68 4.41 -12.90 4.02
C ALA A 68 4.48 -13.82 5.25
N CYS A 69 4.96 -15.06 5.06
CA CYS A 69 4.98 -16.15 6.04
C CYS A 69 3.59 -16.63 6.51
N HIS A 70 2.51 -16.19 5.86
CA HIS A 70 1.12 -16.60 6.14
C HIS A 70 0.36 -17.02 4.88
N GLU A 71 1.05 -17.32 3.79
CA GLU A 71 0.48 -17.59 2.46
C GLU A 71 -0.53 -18.73 2.47
N THR A 72 -0.28 -19.77 3.28
CA THR A 72 -1.19 -20.92 3.42
C THR A 72 -2.45 -20.61 4.23
N LYS A 73 -2.38 -19.57 5.10
CA LYS A 73 -3.52 -19.12 5.93
C LYS A 73 -4.32 -18.03 5.26
N MET A 74 -3.70 -17.28 4.35
CA MET A 74 -4.29 -16.12 3.67
C MET A 74 -4.20 -16.26 2.14
N PRO A 75 -4.72 -17.34 1.54
CA PRO A 75 -4.70 -17.49 0.09
C PRO A 75 -5.63 -16.47 -0.57
N ILE A 76 -5.21 -15.91 -1.71
CA ILE A 76 -6.08 -15.09 -2.56
C ILE A 76 -6.84 -16.06 -3.49
N LEU A 77 -8.02 -16.47 -3.06
CA LEU A 77 -8.88 -17.37 -3.84
C LEU A 77 -9.94 -16.56 -4.60
N PRO A 78 -10.35 -17.00 -5.79
CA PRO A 78 -11.49 -16.41 -6.49
C PRO A 78 -12.73 -16.35 -5.60
N ALA A 79 -13.47 -15.27 -5.67
CA ALA A 79 -14.72 -15.12 -4.93
C ALA A 79 -15.78 -16.10 -5.47
N VAL A 80 -16.47 -16.80 -4.55
CA VAL A 80 -17.59 -17.70 -4.92
C VAL A 80 -18.73 -16.89 -5.56
N GLN A 81 -19.02 -15.72 -5.01
CA GLN A 81 -19.97 -14.76 -5.56
C GLN A 81 -19.26 -13.43 -5.83
N LYS A 82 -19.24 -13.02 -7.08
CA LYS A 82 -18.71 -11.73 -7.48
C LYS A 82 -19.68 -10.62 -7.06
N LYS A 83 -19.14 -9.52 -6.53
CA LYS A 83 -19.90 -8.37 -6.06
C LYS A 83 -19.38 -7.10 -6.69
N ASN A 84 -20.24 -6.08 -6.75
CA ASN A 84 -19.88 -4.70 -7.06
C ASN A 84 -19.60 -3.96 -5.75
N LEU A 85 -18.34 -3.60 -5.51
CA LEU A 85 -17.87 -3.06 -4.24
C LEU A 85 -17.49 -1.59 -4.37
N ALA A 86 -17.93 -0.77 -3.40
CA ALA A 86 -17.42 0.58 -3.20
C ALA A 86 -16.35 0.59 -2.11
N VAL A 87 -15.24 1.25 -2.36
CA VAL A 87 -14.21 1.54 -1.36
C VAL A 87 -14.08 3.05 -1.22
N VAL A 88 -14.24 3.57 -0.01
CA VAL A 88 -14.17 5.00 0.28
C VAL A 88 -12.88 5.32 1.02
N GLY A 89 -11.98 6.02 0.35
CA GLY A 89 -10.65 6.37 0.82
C GLY A 89 -9.54 5.58 0.12
N ALA A 90 -8.70 6.28 -0.65
CA ALA A 90 -7.54 5.73 -1.36
C ALA A 90 -6.24 5.85 -0.55
N GLY A 91 -6.33 5.76 0.77
CA GLY A 91 -5.20 5.54 1.66
C GLY A 91 -4.72 4.08 1.61
N PRO A 92 -3.64 3.71 2.34
CA PRO A 92 -3.07 2.36 2.30
C PRO A 92 -4.08 1.24 2.53
N ALA A 93 -5.03 1.42 3.46
CA ALA A 93 -6.05 0.41 3.77
C ALA A 93 -7.01 0.19 2.59
N GLY A 94 -7.55 1.27 2.01
CA GLY A 94 -8.45 1.19 0.86
C GLY A 94 -7.77 0.65 -0.38
N LEU A 95 -6.53 1.07 -0.65
CA LEU A 95 -5.71 0.58 -1.75
C LEU A 95 -5.46 -0.93 -1.63
N ALA A 96 -5.01 -1.40 -0.46
CA ALA A 96 -4.77 -2.81 -0.21
C ALA A 96 -6.06 -3.64 -0.37
N PHE A 97 -7.18 -3.17 0.18
CA PHE A 97 -8.46 -3.85 0.02
C PHE A 97 -8.88 -3.91 -1.45
N ALA A 98 -8.84 -2.78 -2.15
CA ALA A 98 -9.34 -2.66 -3.52
C ALA A 98 -8.62 -3.61 -4.49
N ILE A 99 -7.27 -3.63 -4.49
CA ILE A 99 -6.51 -4.52 -5.38
C ILE A 99 -6.71 -5.99 -5.05
N ASN A 100 -6.79 -6.36 -3.76
CA ASN A 100 -7.01 -7.75 -3.36
C ASN A 100 -8.45 -8.22 -3.68
N ALA A 101 -9.46 -7.37 -3.49
CA ALA A 101 -10.84 -7.69 -3.86
C ALA A 101 -10.99 -7.85 -5.38
N ALA A 102 -10.38 -6.96 -6.17
CA ALA A 102 -10.36 -7.05 -7.62
C ALA A 102 -9.62 -8.32 -8.10
N ALA A 103 -8.47 -8.66 -7.50
CA ALA A 103 -7.74 -9.89 -7.80
C ALA A 103 -8.57 -11.17 -7.52
N ARG A 104 -9.52 -11.10 -6.58
CA ARG A 104 -10.48 -12.17 -6.32
C ARG A 104 -11.68 -12.19 -7.28
N GLY A 105 -11.76 -11.22 -8.19
CA GLY A 105 -12.77 -11.15 -9.24
C GLY A 105 -13.99 -10.28 -8.92
N HIS A 106 -13.98 -9.49 -7.84
CA HIS A 106 -15.00 -8.48 -7.56
C HIS A 106 -14.83 -7.29 -8.54
N GLN A 107 -15.92 -6.61 -8.83
CA GLN A 107 -15.88 -5.30 -9.48
C GLN A 107 -15.71 -4.23 -8.40
N VAL A 108 -14.64 -3.44 -8.48
CA VAL A 108 -14.28 -2.50 -7.41
C VAL A 108 -14.21 -1.08 -7.94
N THR A 109 -14.92 -0.17 -7.27
CA THR A 109 -14.78 1.28 -7.47
C THR A 109 -14.18 1.89 -6.21
N LEU A 110 -13.02 2.54 -6.35
CA LEU A 110 -12.29 3.22 -5.29
C LEU A 110 -12.47 4.73 -5.42
N PHE A 111 -13.02 5.35 -4.38
CA PHE A 111 -13.29 6.79 -4.30
C PHE A 111 -12.31 7.48 -3.36
N ASP A 112 -11.86 8.67 -3.72
CA ASP A 112 -11.15 9.57 -2.82
C ASP A 112 -11.49 11.03 -3.12
N ALA A 113 -11.62 11.82 -2.06
CA ALA A 113 -11.87 13.26 -2.18
C ALA A 113 -10.65 14.04 -2.69
N HIS A 114 -9.45 13.50 -2.52
CA HIS A 114 -8.20 14.13 -2.94
C HIS A 114 -7.89 13.85 -4.43
N SER A 115 -6.94 14.61 -4.95
CA SER A 115 -6.47 14.51 -6.35
C SER A 115 -5.48 13.37 -6.59
N GLU A 116 -4.97 12.73 -5.53
CA GLU A 116 -4.02 11.62 -5.63
C GLU A 116 -4.30 10.52 -4.60
N ILE A 117 -3.85 9.31 -4.89
CA ILE A 117 -3.90 8.19 -3.94
C ILE A 117 -2.84 8.33 -2.86
N GLY A 118 -3.03 7.65 -1.72
CA GLY A 118 -2.03 7.54 -0.66
C GLY A 118 -2.49 8.08 0.69
N GLY A 119 -3.47 9.00 0.72
CA GLY A 119 -3.96 9.59 1.97
C GLY A 119 -2.81 10.15 2.81
N GLN A 120 -2.79 9.89 4.11
CA GLN A 120 -1.72 10.36 5.03
C GLN A 120 -0.32 9.79 4.69
N PHE A 121 -0.23 8.74 3.88
CA PHE A 121 1.07 8.24 3.42
C PHE A 121 1.81 9.26 2.54
N ASN A 122 1.07 10.19 1.90
CA ASN A 122 1.65 11.31 1.16
C ASN A 122 2.41 12.30 2.06
N ILE A 123 2.02 12.42 3.33
CA ILE A 123 2.73 13.21 4.33
C ILE A 123 3.97 12.44 4.81
N ALA A 124 3.80 11.15 5.13
CA ALA A 124 4.89 10.31 5.63
C ALA A 124 6.05 10.17 4.65
N LYS A 125 5.78 10.11 3.34
CA LYS A 125 6.81 10.02 2.29
C LYS A 125 7.72 11.24 2.19
N GLN A 126 7.31 12.40 2.75
CA GLN A 126 8.10 13.64 2.74
C GLN A 126 9.19 13.67 3.83
N ILE A 127 9.15 12.73 4.77
CA ILE A 127 10.13 12.65 5.86
C ILE A 127 11.46 12.18 5.30
N PRO A 128 12.58 12.91 5.51
CA PRO A 128 13.89 12.47 5.04
C PRO A 128 14.25 11.06 5.53
N GLY A 129 14.77 10.22 4.64
CA GLY A 129 15.08 8.81 4.91
C GLY A 129 13.88 7.86 4.74
N LYS A 130 12.77 8.33 4.13
CA LYS A 130 11.58 7.52 3.81
C LYS A 130 11.25 7.55 2.32
N GLU A 131 12.25 7.69 1.50
CA GLU A 131 12.11 7.78 0.04
C GLU A 131 11.46 6.52 -0.56
N GLU A 132 11.66 5.35 0.06
CA GLU A 132 11.02 4.09 -0.37
C GLU A 132 9.49 4.13 -0.28
N PHE A 133 8.91 5.07 0.47
CA PHE A 133 7.45 5.22 0.54
C PHE A 133 6.83 5.65 -0.79
N TYR A 134 7.58 6.34 -1.65
CA TYR A 134 7.15 6.62 -3.03
C TYR A 134 6.94 5.34 -3.83
N GLU A 135 7.77 4.31 -3.58
CA GLU A 135 7.65 3.02 -4.24
C GLU A 135 6.35 2.27 -3.88
N THR A 136 5.87 2.42 -2.64
CA THR A 136 4.56 1.87 -2.25
C THR A 136 3.43 2.49 -3.08
N LEU A 137 3.46 3.81 -3.29
CA LEU A 137 2.45 4.49 -4.10
C LEU A 137 2.58 4.16 -5.59
N ARG A 138 3.81 4.01 -6.11
CA ARG A 138 4.08 3.50 -7.46
C ARG A 138 3.43 2.13 -7.64
N TYR A 139 3.70 1.20 -6.72
CA TYR A 139 3.13 -0.14 -6.74
C TYR A 139 1.59 -0.12 -6.77
N TYR A 140 0.96 0.63 -5.88
CA TYR A 140 -0.50 0.70 -5.84
C TYR A 140 -1.11 1.33 -7.11
N ARG A 141 -0.49 2.37 -7.67
CA ARG A 141 -0.94 2.94 -8.96
C ARG A 141 -0.94 1.88 -10.05
N ARG A 142 0.18 1.15 -10.16
CA ARG A 142 0.29 0.07 -11.15
C ARG A 142 -0.73 -1.05 -10.90
N MET A 143 -0.90 -1.47 -9.65
CA MET A 143 -1.81 -2.57 -9.33
C MET A 143 -3.30 -2.21 -9.53
N ILE A 144 -3.68 -0.96 -9.37
CA ILE A 144 -5.02 -0.45 -9.73
C ILE A 144 -5.29 -0.72 -11.22
N GLU A 145 -4.33 -0.40 -12.08
CA GLU A 145 -4.43 -0.63 -13.54
C GLU A 145 -4.50 -2.12 -13.86
N VAL A 146 -3.55 -2.90 -13.34
CA VAL A 146 -3.43 -4.34 -13.59
C VAL A 146 -4.66 -5.12 -13.13
N THR A 147 -5.24 -4.75 -11.99
CA THR A 147 -6.41 -5.45 -11.42
C THR A 147 -7.74 -4.91 -11.93
N GLY A 148 -7.75 -3.79 -12.67
CA GLY A 148 -8.95 -3.20 -13.24
C GLY A 148 -9.84 -2.48 -12.22
N VAL A 149 -9.29 -2.00 -11.11
CA VAL A 149 -10.01 -1.16 -10.14
C VAL A 149 -10.39 0.18 -10.79
N THR A 150 -11.65 0.55 -10.73
CA THR A 150 -12.12 1.86 -11.19
C THR A 150 -11.79 2.91 -10.13
N LEU A 151 -10.83 3.80 -10.42
CA LEU A 151 -10.40 4.86 -9.51
C LEU A 151 -11.15 6.17 -9.81
N LYS A 152 -11.75 6.77 -8.78
CA LYS A 152 -12.43 8.07 -8.84
C LYS A 152 -11.84 9.02 -7.80
N LEU A 153 -10.90 9.83 -8.22
CA LEU A 153 -10.28 10.91 -7.42
C LEU A 153 -11.10 12.20 -7.54
N ASN A 154 -10.81 13.19 -6.67
CA ASN A 154 -11.55 14.44 -6.55
C ASN A 154 -13.07 14.21 -6.41
N HIS A 155 -13.46 13.11 -5.73
CA HIS A 155 -14.84 12.70 -5.62
C HIS A 155 -15.20 12.34 -4.17
N THR A 156 -15.93 13.23 -3.51
CA THR A 156 -16.57 12.95 -2.21
C THR A 156 -17.88 12.21 -2.49
N VAL A 157 -17.87 10.90 -2.24
CA VAL A 157 -19.05 10.05 -2.46
C VAL A 157 -20.10 10.28 -1.37
N THR A 158 -21.38 10.31 -1.77
CA THR A 158 -22.52 10.44 -0.84
C THR A 158 -23.12 9.08 -0.50
N ALA A 159 -23.87 9.00 0.61
CA ALA A 159 -24.54 7.78 1.02
C ALA A 159 -25.49 7.23 -0.06
N ASP A 160 -26.19 8.12 -0.77
CA ASP A 160 -27.11 7.71 -1.84
C ASP A 160 -26.38 7.06 -3.02
N GLN A 161 -25.21 7.56 -3.36
CA GLN A 161 -24.38 6.95 -4.42
C GLN A 161 -23.89 5.55 -4.04
N LEU A 162 -23.70 5.30 -2.74
CA LEU A 162 -23.24 4.00 -2.23
C LEU A 162 -24.31 2.92 -2.28
N GLN A 163 -25.59 3.28 -2.34
CA GLN A 163 -26.70 2.32 -2.47
C GLN A 163 -26.67 1.51 -3.78
N ALA A 164 -25.94 1.98 -4.79
CA ALA A 164 -25.77 1.26 -6.06
C ALA A 164 -24.76 0.10 -5.99
N PHE A 165 -24.11 -0.11 -4.84
CA PHE A 165 -23.11 -1.16 -4.64
C PHE A 165 -23.65 -2.25 -3.72
N ASP A 166 -23.17 -3.48 -3.90
CA ASP A 166 -23.55 -4.61 -3.05
C ASP A 166 -23.01 -4.45 -1.62
N GLU A 167 -21.78 -3.94 -1.50
CA GLU A 167 -21.14 -3.65 -0.22
C GLU A 167 -20.25 -2.41 -0.32
N THR A 168 -20.08 -1.73 0.81
CA THR A 168 -19.23 -0.55 0.94
C THR A 168 -18.19 -0.74 2.02
N ILE A 169 -16.94 -0.45 1.70
CA ILE A 169 -15.81 -0.49 2.61
C ILE A 169 -15.39 0.95 2.93
N LEU A 170 -15.48 1.33 4.20
CA LEU A 170 -15.04 2.64 4.66
C LEU A 170 -13.58 2.57 5.11
N ALA A 171 -12.72 3.24 4.38
CA ALA A 171 -11.27 3.35 4.62
C ALA A 171 -10.82 4.82 4.63
N SER A 172 -11.68 5.71 5.10
CA SER A 172 -11.50 7.19 5.07
C SER A 172 -10.38 7.70 5.98
N GLY A 173 -9.72 6.82 6.75
CA GLY A 173 -8.60 7.19 7.62
C GLY A 173 -9.06 7.86 8.92
N ILE A 174 -8.21 8.72 9.46
CA ILE A 174 -8.44 9.45 10.71
C ILE A 174 -8.31 10.95 10.50
N VAL A 175 -8.96 11.72 11.35
CA VAL A 175 -8.71 13.15 11.51
C VAL A 175 -7.90 13.35 12.78
N PRO A 176 -6.74 14.04 12.72
CA PRO A 176 -5.93 14.30 13.90
C PRO A 176 -6.71 15.07 14.97
N ARG A 177 -6.55 14.65 16.20
CA ARG A 177 -7.15 15.34 17.35
C ARG A 177 -6.38 16.63 17.64
N THR A 178 -7.09 17.74 17.78
CA THR A 178 -6.55 18.96 18.37
C THR A 178 -6.77 18.91 19.88
N PRO A 179 -5.73 18.68 20.71
CA PRO A 179 -5.88 18.63 22.15
C PRO A 179 -6.20 20.03 22.72
N PRO A 180 -6.99 20.13 23.81
CA PRO A 180 -7.26 21.41 24.46
C PRO A 180 -6.04 21.83 25.31
N ILE A 181 -5.07 22.47 24.68
CA ILE A 181 -3.84 22.98 25.31
C ILE A 181 -3.81 24.49 25.08
N ASP A 182 -3.54 25.25 26.14
CA ASP A 182 -3.40 26.71 26.02
C ASP A 182 -2.34 27.09 25.00
N GLY A 183 -2.69 27.97 24.06
CA GLY A 183 -1.81 28.42 23.00
C GLY A 183 -1.75 27.49 21.77
N ILE A 184 -2.58 26.44 21.67
CA ILE A 184 -2.59 25.52 20.51
C ILE A 184 -2.87 26.25 19.20
N ASP A 185 -3.65 27.36 19.25
CA ASP A 185 -3.99 28.16 18.06
C ASP A 185 -2.90 29.18 17.69
N HIS A 186 -1.81 29.25 18.44
CA HIS A 186 -0.73 30.18 18.13
C HIS A 186 -0.11 29.87 16.77
N PRO A 187 0.21 30.89 15.92
CA PRO A 187 0.74 30.68 14.56
C PRO A 187 2.04 29.88 14.47
N LYS A 188 2.79 29.77 15.56
CA LYS A 188 4.01 28.94 15.64
C LYS A 188 3.74 27.47 15.94
N VAL A 189 2.53 27.13 16.38
CA VAL A 189 2.13 25.74 16.61
C VAL A 189 1.79 25.11 15.26
N ARG A 190 2.38 23.96 14.98
CA ARG A 190 2.17 23.20 13.76
C ARG A 190 1.74 21.77 14.10
N SER A 191 0.74 21.27 13.40
CA SER A 191 0.49 19.84 13.29
C SER A 191 1.26 19.29 12.10
N GLU A 192 1.38 17.97 12.00
CA GLU A 192 2.07 17.31 10.90
C GLU A 192 1.44 17.67 9.54
N GLU A 193 0.12 17.75 9.46
CA GLU A 193 -0.63 18.13 8.25
C GLU A 193 -0.45 19.59 7.83
N ARG A 194 0.03 20.46 8.72
CA ARG A 194 0.29 21.86 8.42
C ARG A 194 1.71 22.12 7.89
N ARG A 195 2.49 21.06 7.68
CA ARG A 195 3.85 21.14 7.13
C ARG A 195 3.90 21.06 5.60
N VAL A 196 2.78 20.74 4.97
CA VAL A 196 2.65 20.62 3.51
C VAL A 196 2.06 21.89 2.93
#